data_18d371b373a8684f818a8d2efb8740e4
#
_entry.id   18d371b373a8684f818a8d2efb8740e4
#
_cell.length_a   1.000
_cell.length_b   1.000
_cell.length_c   1.000
_cell.angle_alpha   90.00
_cell.angle_beta   90.00
_cell.angle_gamma   90.00
#
_symmetry.space_group_name_H-M   'P 1'
#
loop_
_entity.id
_entity.type
_entity.pdbx_description
1 polymer ?
#
loop_
_entity_poly.entity_id
_entity_poly.type
_entity_poly.pdbx_seq_one_letter_code
_entity_poly.pdbx_strand_id
1 'polypeptide(L)'
;ERDSLPVMDTKGVMTLISDSGVTRYRINTEEWLVFDRKNPPYWAFEKGVYLEKFDSIFQVEASIKADTAYFFNKEELWKLMGNVHIQNLKGEQFDTELLYWDQRTQRIYSDEFIQPDRIITGHGFESNQQMTVYTIRKPEGIFYVDEEAAAADSLQTDTIN
;
A
#
# COMPACT_ATOMS: atom_id res chain seq x y z
N GLU A 1 -20.64 -3.46 24.92
CA GLU A 1 -19.65 -4.51 25.12
C GLU A 1 -19.61 -5.54 23.99
N ARG A 2 -20.76 -6.03 23.51
CA ARG A 2 -20.80 -6.92 22.35
C ARG A 2 -20.23 -6.27 21.08
N ASP A 3 -20.41 -4.96 20.95
CA ASP A 3 -19.93 -4.21 19.79
C ASP A 3 -18.42 -3.99 19.80
N SER A 4 -17.75 -4.22 20.94
CA SER A 4 -16.30 -4.13 21.04
C SER A 4 -15.57 -5.41 20.64
N LEU A 5 -16.30 -6.51 20.48
CA LEU A 5 -15.73 -7.81 20.12
C LEU A 5 -15.81 -8.02 18.60
N PRO A 6 -14.85 -8.71 18.02
CA PRO A 6 -14.95 -9.07 16.61
C PRO A 6 -16.08 -10.07 16.38
N VAL A 7 -16.76 -9.97 15.26
CA VAL A 7 -17.76 -10.97 14.83
C VAL A 7 -17.09 -12.19 14.20
N MET A 8 -15.84 -12.07 13.78
CA MET A 8 -15.03 -13.16 13.24
C MET A 8 -13.58 -12.97 13.70
N ASP A 9 -12.97 -14.06 14.12
CA ASP A 9 -11.53 -14.15 14.44
C ASP A 9 -11.01 -15.40 13.77
N THR A 10 -10.17 -15.25 12.76
CA THR A 10 -9.61 -16.34 11.97
C THR A 10 -8.09 -16.29 12.03
N LYS A 11 -7.49 -17.45 12.20
CA LYS A 11 -6.03 -17.60 12.32
C LYS A 11 -5.44 -18.24 11.07
N GLY A 12 -4.24 -17.83 10.71
CA GLY A 12 -3.48 -18.43 9.61
C GLY A 12 -4.21 -18.36 8.28
N VAL A 13 -4.53 -17.16 7.81
CA VAL A 13 -5.41 -16.94 6.65
C VAL A 13 -4.62 -16.63 5.40
N MET A 14 -4.92 -17.36 4.32
CA MET A 14 -4.59 -16.96 2.96
C MET A 14 -5.89 -16.88 2.17
N THR A 15 -6.25 -15.70 1.71
CA THR A 15 -7.53 -15.45 1.04
C THR A 15 -7.33 -14.65 -0.23
N LEU A 16 -8.01 -15.08 -1.29
CA LEU A 16 -8.11 -14.34 -2.54
C LEU A 16 -9.38 -13.49 -2.52
N ILE A 17 -9.22 -12.20 -2.81
CA ILE A 17 -10.34 -11.27 -2.93
C ILE A 17 -10.64 -11.05 -4.40
N SER A 18 -11.88 -11.35 -4.77
CA SER A 18 -12.34 -11.24 -6.16
C SER A 18 -13.46 -10.23 -6.27
N ASP A 19 -13.51 -9.57 -7.41
CA ASP A 19 -14.59 -8.66 -7.78
C ASP A 19 -15.01 -8.97 -9.20
N SER A 20 -16.32 -9.16 -9.41
CA SER A 20 -16.90 -9.46 -10.73
C SER A 20 -16.23 -10.65 -11.43
N GLY A 21 -15.85 -11.68 -10.65
CA GLY A 21 -15.23 -12.89 -11.17
C GLY A 21 -13.74 -12.75 -11.48
N VAL A 22 -13.13 -11.61 -11.19
CA VAL A 22 -11.69 -11.39 -11.40
C VAL A 22 -11.00 -11.27 -10.04
N THR A 23 -9.96 -12.07 -9.81
CA THR A 23 -9.16 -11.99 -8.60
C THR A 23 -8.36 -10.71 -8.60
N ARG A 24 -8.53 -9.88 -7.57
CA ARG A 24 -7.90 -8.57 -7.47
C ARG A 24 -6.66 -8.58 -6.60
N TYR A 25 -6.73 -9.22 -5.43
CA TYR A 25 -5.60 -9.28 -4.52
C TYR A 25 -5.71 -10.47 -3.58
N ARG A 26 -4.60 -10.77 -2.93
CA ARG A 26 -4.48 -11.85 -1.95
C ARG A 26 -4.06 -11.27 -0.61
N ILE A 27 -4.71 -11.74 0.45
CA ILE A 27 -4.36 -11.42 1.84
C ILE A 27 -3.71 -12.63 2.46
N ASN A 28 -2.48 -12.47 2.97
CA ASN A 28 -1.81 -13.42 3.85
C ASN A 28 -1.66 -12.78 5.21
N THR A 29 -2.16 -13.44 6.25
CA THR A 29 -2.10 -12.91 7.61
C THR A 29 -2.15 -14.04 8.65
N GLU A 30 -1.57 -13.79 9.81
CA GLU A 30 -1.67 -14.73 10.93
C GLU A 30 -3.00 -14.61 11.68
N GLU A 31 -3.62 -13.43 11.67
CA GLU A 31 -4.87 -13.20 12.36
C GLU A 31 -5.71 -12.17 11.62
N TRP A 32 -6.96 -12.47 11.41
CA TRP A 32 -7.92 -11.59 10.76
C TRP A 32 -9.15 -11.44 11.66
N LEU A 33 -9.34 -10.22 12.17
CA LEU A 33 -10.48 -9.85 13.00
C LEU A 33 -11.47 -9.01 12.21
N VAL A 34 -12.75 -9.32 12.32
CA VAL A 34 -13.82 -8.57 11.64
C VAL A 34 -14.68 -7.87 12.67
N PHE A 35 -14.79 -6.56 12.58
CA PHE A 35 -15.58 -5.69 13.46
C PHE A 35 -16.72 -5.04 12.67
N ASP A 36 -17.73 -5.82 12.33
CA ASP A 36 -18.88 -5.36 11.54
C ASP A 36 -19.81 -4.43 12.31
N ARG A 37 -19.81 -4.54 13.63
CA ARG A 37 -20.71 -3.77 14.51
C ARG A 37 -20.13 -2.42 14.93
N LYS A 38 -18.87 -2.16 14.60
CA LYS A 38 -18.25 -0.86 14.86
C LYS A 38 -18.73 0.16 13.83
N ASN A 39 -18.64 1.41 14.17
CA ASN A 39 -18.96 2.51 13.28
C ASN A 39 -17.75 3.45 13.18
N PRO A 40 -17.02 3.42 12.06
CA PRO A 40 -17.22 2.58 10.86
C PRO A 40 -16.85 1.10 11.08
N PRO A 41 -17.40 0.16 10.31
CA PRO A 41 -16.97 -1.22 10.34
C PRO A 41 -15.57 -1.39 9.73
N TYR A 42 -14.79 -2.32 10.26
CA TYR A 42 -13.43 -2.54 9.75
C TYR A 42 -12.94 -3.96 10.00
N TRP A 43 -11.91 -4.35 9.25
CA TRP A 43 -11.11 -5.54 9.50
C TRP A 43 -9.81 -5.11 10.18
N ALA A 44 -9.29 -5.93 11.09
CA ALA A 44 -8.03 -5.68 11.77
C ALA A 44 -7.06 -6.84 11.56
N PHE A 45 -5.81 -6.50 11.25
CA PHE A 45 -4.71 -7.42 11.03
C PHE A 45 -3.55 -6.97 11.93
N GLU A 46 -3.65 -7.26 13.22
CA GLU A 46 -2.72 -6.71 14.22
C GLU A 46 -1.42 -7.51 14.36
N LYS A 47 -1.37 -8.71 13.77
CA LYS A 47 -0.18 -9.59 13.81
C LYS A 47 0.59 -9.62 12.50
N GLY A 48 0.35 -8.63 11.65
CA GLY A 48 1.01 -8.52 10.36
C GLY A 48 0.12 -8.94 9.20
N VAL A 49 0.44 -8.39 8.04
CA VAL A 49 -0.27 -8.67 6.80
C VAL A 49 0.70 -8.61 5.62
N TYR A 50 0.48 -9.47 4.64
CA TYR A 50 1.14 -9.42 3.35
C TYR A 50 0.07 -9.40 2.27
N LEU A 51 0.00 -8.30 1.52
CA LEU A 51 -0.96 -8.08 0.45
C LEU A 51 -0.25 -8.19 -0.90
N GLU A 52 -0.87 -8.90 -1.83
CA GLU A 52 -0.40 -8.97 -3.21
C GLU A 52 -1.54 -8.57 -4.14
N LYS A 53 -1.31 -7.53 -4.95
CA LYS A 53 -2.27 -7.08 -5.95
C LYS A 53 -1.96 -7.71 -7.29
N PHE A 54 -2.98 -8.22 -7.98
CA PHE A 54 -2.85 -8.89 -9.27
C PHE A 54 -3.31 -8.00 -10.42
N ASP A 55 -2.69 -8.21 -11.57
CA ASP A 55 -3.15 -7.65 -12.83
C ASP A 55 -4.25 -8.53 -13.47
N SER A 56 -4.66 -8.19 -14.70
CA SER A 56 -5.72 -8.90 -15.41
C SER A 56 -5.36 -10.33 -15.82
N ILE A 57 -4.07 -10.67 -15.82
CA ILE A 57 -3.57 -12.02 -16.16
C ILE A 57 -3.04 -12.78 -14.95
N PHE A 58 -3.43 -12.36 -13.75
CA PHE A 58 -3.10 -13.00 -12.48
C PHE A 58 -1.59 -12.95 -12.16
N GLN A 59 -0.92 -11.89 -12.55
CA GLN A 59 0.47 -11.62 -12.15
C GLN A 59 0.49 -10.59 -11.02
N VAL A 60 1.43 -10.72 -10.09
CA VAL A 60 1.59 -9.78 -8.99
C VAL A 60 2.12 -8.45 -9.53
N GLU A 61 1.31 -7.40 -9.47
CA GLU A 61 1.70 -6.04 -9.85
C GLU A 61 2.43 -5.33 -8.73
N ALA A 62 1.98 -5.55 -7.50
CA ALA A 62 2.54 -4.89 -6.33
C ALA A 62 2.31 -5.76 -5.10
N SER A 63 3.20 -5.64 -4.14
CA SER A 63 3.06 -6.29 -2.84
C SER A 63 3.31 -5.28 -1.72
N ILE A 64 2.59 -5.45 -0.60
CA ILE A 64 2.70 -4.60 0.58
C ILE A 64 2.77 -5.48 1.80
N LYS A 65 3.80 -5.29 2.62
CA LYS A 65 3.95 -5.96 3.91
C LYS A 65 3.91 -4.91 5.01
N ALA A 66 3.20 -5.21 6.11
CA ALA A 66 3.12 -4.32 7.26
C ALA A 66 2.98 -5.11 8.55
N ASP A 67 3.38 -4.51 9.66
CA ASP A 67 3.23 -5.13 10.99
C ASP A 67 1.78 -5.12 11.46
N THR A 68 1.03 -4.10 11.09
CA THR A 68 -0.38 -3.92 11.46
C THR A 68 -1.13 -3.30 10.29
N ALA A 69 -2.36 -3.72 10.08
CA ALA A 69 -3.20 -3.12 9.05
C ALA A 69 -4.67 -3.11 9.47
N TYR A 70 -5.39 -2.13 8.95
CA TYR A 70 -6.83 -2.01 9.08
C TYR A 70 -7.45 -1.77 7.71
N PHE A 71 -8.57 -2.42 7.45
CA PHE A 71 -9.36 -2.17 6.24
C PHE A 71 -10.74 -1.64 6.63
N PHE A 72 -11.03 -0.41 6.21
CA PHE A 72 -12.31 0.25 6.44
C PHE A 72 -13.24 -0.05 5.26
N ASN A 73 -14.24 -0.89 5.50
CA ASN A 73 -15.08 -1.45 4.43
C ASN A 73 -15.87 -0.38 3.67
N LYS A 74 -16.40 0.62 4.35
CA LYS A 74 -17.23 1.66 3.71
C LYS A 74 -16.43 2.57 2.81
N GLU A 75 -15.21 2.91 3.21
CA GLU A 75 -14.33 3.75 2.42
C GLU A 75 -13.48 2.95 1.42
N GLU A 76 -13.47 1.63 1.53
CA GLU A 76 -12.57 0.74 0.77
C GLU A 76 -11.10 1.18 0.93
N LEU A 77 -10.73 1.50 2.17
CA LEU A 77 -9.44 2.10 2.51
C LEU A 77 -8.64 1.16 3.41
N TRP A 78 -7.42 0.84 2.97
CA TRP A 78 -6.41 0.17 3.78
C TRP A 78 -5.54 1.20 4.47
N LYS A 79 -5.33 1.01 5.77
CA LYS A 79 -4.34 1.73 6.57
C LYS A 79 -3.32 0.72 7.07
N LEU A 80 -2.07 0.87 6.64
CA LEU A 80 -0.99 -0.05 6.95
C LEU A 80 0.07 0.68 7.78
N MET A 81 0.51 0.06 8.86
CA MET A 81 1.39 0.70 9.85
C MET A 81 2.48 -0.25 10.31
N GLY A 82 3.65 0.32 10.55
CA GLY A 82 4.80 -0.37 11.11
C GLY A 82 5.57 -1.19 10.08
N ASN A 83 6.81 -0.81 9.81
CA ASN A 83 7.70 -1.48 8.87
C ASN A 83 7.00 -1.82 7.55
N VAL A 84 6.30 -0.84 6.99
CA VAL A 84 5.57 -1.02 5.74
C VAL A 84 6.59 -1.10 4.60
N HIS A 85 6.57 -2.22 3.87
CA HIS A 85 7.46 -2.47 2.75
C HIS A 85 6.63 -2.73 1.50
N ILE A 86 6.92 -1.98 0.44
CA ILE A 86 6.20 -2.04 -0.83
C ILE A 86 7.16 -2.42 -1.94
N GLN A 87 6.73 -3.31 -2.81
CA GLN A 87 7.48 -3.68 -4.00
C GLN A 87 6.56 -3.66 -5.20
N ASN A 88 7.01 -3.05 -6.31
CA ASN A 88 6.26 -3.03 -7.54
C ASN A 88 6.76 -4.10 -8.53
N LEU A 89 6.11 -4.18 -9.69
CA LEU A 89 6.44 -5.16 -10.73
C LEU A 89 7.88 -5.01 -11.25
N LYS A 90 8.43 -3.80 -11.21
CA LYS A 90 9.80 -3.51 -11.66
C LYS A 90 10.86 -3.87 -10.63
N GLY A 91 10.44 -4.34 -9.44
CA GLY A 91 11.35 -4.65 -8.34
C GLY A 91 11.77 -3.43 -7.53
N GLU A 92 11.22 -2.26 -7.79
CA GLU A 92 11.45 -1.08 -6.96
C GLU A 92 10.82 -1.27 -5.59
N GLN A 93 11.53 -0.86 -4.55
CA GLN A 93 11.12 -1.07 -3.17
C GLN A 93 11.00 0.26 -2.44
N PHE A 94 10.01 0.35 -1.56
CA PHE A 94 9.72 1.55 -0.77
C PHE A 94 9.43 1.14 0.67
N ASP A 95 9.95 1.88 1.63
CA ASP A 95 9.73 1.65 3.05
C ASP A 95 9.12 2.88 3.69
N THR A 96 8.14 2.66 4.56
CA THR A 96 7.49 3.71 5.34
C THR A 96 6.93 3.14 6.63
N GLU A 97 6.56 4.01 7.56
CA GLU A 97 5.88 3.61 8.79
C GLU A 97 4.35 3.72 8.70
N LEU A 98 3.84 4.43 7.71
CA LEU A 98 2.40 4.61 7.52
C LEU A 98 2.08 4.70 6.03
N LEU A 99 1.09 3.90 5.60
CA LEU A 99 0.67 3.88 4.21
C LEU A 99 -0.84 3.73 4.13
N TYR A 100 -1.45 4.45 3.20
CA TYR A 100 -2.85 4.30 2.85
C TYR A 100 -2.98 3.77 1.42
N TRP A 101 -3.84 2.79 1.23
CA TRP A 101 -4.24 2.30 -0.08
C TRP A 101 -5.74 2.49 -0.22
N ASP A 102 -6.12 3.49 -1.01
CA ASP A 102 -7.50 3.82 -1.30
C ASP A 102 -7.92 3.11 -2.58
N GLN A 103 -8.70 2.04 -2.43
CA GLN A 103 -9.16 1.23 -3.56
C GLN A 103 -10.22 1.97 -4.39
N ARG A 104 -10.95 2.90 -3.78
CA ARG A 104 -11.98 3.68 -4.46
C ARG A 104 -11.38 4.64 -5.48
N THR A 105 -10.30 5.31 -5.11
CA THR A 105 -9.59 6.23 -6.00
C THR A 105 -8.42 5.57 -6.73
N GLN A 106 -8.11 4.31 -6.40
CA GLN A 106 -6.99 3.54 -6.95
C GLN A 106 -5.64 4.22 -6.70
N ARG A 107 -5.47 4.76 -5.50
CA ARG A 107 -4.26 5.48 -5.11
C ARG A 107 -3.64 4.92 -3.84
N ILE A 108 -2.31 4.98 -3.80
CA ILE A 108 -1.52 4.68 -2.62
C ILE A 108 -0.83 5.97 -2.21
N TYR A 109 -0.89 6.32 -0.93
CA TYR A 109 -0.29 7.56 -0.44
C TYR A 109 0.17 7.44 1.00
N SER A 110 1.09 8.31 1.38
CA SER A 110 1.59 8.45 2.75
C SER A 110 2.02 9.90 2.99
N ASP A 111 1.70 10.40 4.17
CA ASP A 111 2.22 11.69 4.65
C ASP A 111 3.53 11.52 5.42
N GLU A 112 3.92 10.26 5.68
CA GLU A 112 5.15 9.94 6.39
C GLU A 112 6.36 9.91 5.47
N PHE A 113 7.54 9.82 6.08
CA PHE A 113 8.80 9.73 5.37
C PHE A 113 8.88 8.39 4.62
N ILE A 114 9.18 8.46 3.33
CA ILE A 114 9.39 7.28 2.49
C ILE A 114 10.85 7.21 2.05
N GLN A 115 11.42 6.03 2.17
CA GLN A 115 12.75 5.71 1.64
C GLN A 115 12.58 4.75 0.46
N PRO A 116 12.66 5.23 -0.77
CA PRO A 116 12.82 4.32 -1.90
C PRO A 116 14.21 3.71 -1.90
N ASP A 117 14.31 2.54 -2.49
CA ASP A 117 15.54 1.75 -2.65
C ASP A 117 16.68 2.55 -3.32
N ARG A 118 16.33 3.60 -4.00
CA ARG A 118 17.28 4.54 -4.59
C ARG A 118 17.26 5.83 -3.78
N ILE A 119 18.32 6.18 -3.20
CA ILE A 119 18.82 7.40 -2.54
C ILE A 119 17.87 8.63 -2.45
N ILE A 120 16.60 8.55 -2.88
CA ILE A 120 15.64 9.64 -2.81
C ILE A 120 14.81 9.48 -1.55
N THR A 121 15.00 10.36 -0.60
CA THR A 121 14.21 10.42 0.62
C THR A 121 13.28 11.62 0.57
N GLY A 122 12.07 11.48 1.09
CA GLY A 122 11.12 12.58 1.08
C GLY A 122 9.97 12.39 2.06
N HIS A 123 9.19 13.43 2.22
CA HIS A 123 7.97 13.43 3.00
C HIS A 123 6.78 13.50 2.04
N GLY A 124 5.75 12.71 2.31
CA GLY A 124 4.58 12.69 1.47
C GLY A 124 4.81 11.92 0.17
N PHE A 125 4.04 10.89 0.01
CA PHE A 125 4.12 9.98 -1.14
C PHE A 125 2.72 9.75 -1.68
N GLU A 126 2.59 9.76 -3.00
CA GLU A 126 1.35 9.40 -3.66
C GLU A 126 1.66 8.66 -4.95
N SER A 127 0.93 7.58 -5.22
CA SER A 127 1.12 6.80 -6.43
C SER A 127 -0.19 6.19 -6.92
N ASN A 128 -0.16 5.66 -8.14
CA ASN A 128 -1.19 4.70 -8.57
C ASN A 128 -1.02 3.40 -7.78
N GLN A 129 -2.02 2.52 -7.81
CA GLN A 129 -1.98 1.29 -7.02
C GLN A 129 -1.00 0.24 -7.55
N GLN A 130 -0.46 0.41 -8.76
CA GLN A 130 0.62 -0.41 -9.32
C GLN A 130 2.01 0.06 -8.89
N MET A 131 2.11 1.23 -8.26
CA MET A 131 3.37 1.85 -7.85
C MET A 131 4.31 2.13 -9.01
N THR A 132 3.78 2.33 -10.21
CA THR A 132 4.55 2.59 -11.42
C THR A 132 4.69 4.07 -11.72
N VAL A 133 3.73 4.88 -11.29
CA VAL A 133 3.75 6.34 -11.38
C VAL A 133 3.55 6.90 -9.98
N TYR A 134 4.54 7.63 -9.49
CA TYR A 134 4.49 8.14 -8.12
C TYR A 134 5.17 9.49 -8.00
N THR A 135 4.77 10.25 -6.97
CA THR A 135 5.36 11.53 -6.58
C THR A 135 5.87 11.46 -5.16
N ILE A 136 7.03 12.04 -4.91
CA ILE A 136 7.59 12.19 -3.57
C ILE A 136 7.75 13.68 -3.30
N ARG A 137 7.16 14.16 -2.19
CA ARG A 137 7.29 15.54 -1.77
C ARG A 137 8.51 15.66 -0.85
N LYS A 138 9.41 16.59 -1.17
CA LYS A 138 10.52 16.98 -0.31
C LYS A 138 10.27 18.37 0.24
N PRO A 139 10.97 18.79 1.32
CA PRO A 139 10.86 20.17 1.81
C PRO A 139 11.15 21.22 0.75
N GLU A 140 11.92 20.88 -0.29
CA GLU A 140 12.34 21.78 -1.36
C GLU A 140 11.48 21.69 -2.62
N GLY A 141 10.44 20.81 -2.65
CA GLY A 141 9.58 20.69 -3.83
C GLY A 141 8.95 19.32 -4.01
N ILE A 142 8.39 19.12 -5.19
CA ILE A 142 7.73 17.89 -5.59
C ILE A 142 8.54 17.23 -6.69
N PHE A 143 8.83 15.93 -6.54
CA PHE A 143 9.53 15.15 -7.53
C PHE A 143 8.59 14.13 -8.13
N TYR A 144 8.49 14.12 -9.46
CA TYR A 144 7.73 13.13 -10.21
C TYR A 144 8.67 12.03 -10.65
N VAL A 145 8.34 10.79 -10.26
CA VAL A 145 9.17 9.64 -10.59
C VAL A 145 8.33 8.63 -11.36
N ASP A 146 8.48 8.63 -12.67
CA ASP A 146 8.06 7.56 -13.56
C ASP A 146 9.24 7.23 -14.48
N GLU A 147 9.08 6.29 -15.40
CA GLU A 147 10.20 5.90 -16.27
C GLU A 147 10.75 7.04 -17.14
N GLU A 148 9.86 7.89 -17.65
CA GLU A 148 10.24 9.03 -18.47
C GLU A 148 10.78 10.20 -17.63
N ALA A 149 10.11 10.50 -16.51
CA ALA A 149 10.54 11.56 -15.61
C ALA A 149 11.86 11.24 -14.93
N ALA A 150 12.11 9.99 -14.55
CA ALA A 150 13.37 9.58 -13.95
C ALA A 150 14.54 9.72 -14.95
N ALA A 151 14.34 9.41 -16.21
CA ALA A 151 15.34 9.61 -17.26
C ALA A 151 15.63 11.10 -17.50
N ALA A 152 14.59 11.94 -17.50
CA ALA A 152 14.74 13.39 -17.65
C ALA A 152 15.48 14.01 -16.46
N ASP A 153 15.17 13.58 -15.23
CA ASP A 153 15.84 14.06 -14.01
C ASP A 153 17.33 13.69 -13.99
N SER A 154 17.68 12.48 -14.40
CA SER A 154 19.10 12.08 -14.44
C SER A 154 19.88 12.87 -15.48
N LEU A 155 19.26 13.24 -16.58
CA LEU A 155 19.87 14.10 -17.60
C LEU A 155 20.05 15.55 -17.12
N GLN A 156 19.10 16.07 -16.34
CA GLN A 156 19.20 17.41 -15.75
C GLN A 156 20.27 17.50 -14.66
N THR A 157 20.45 16.44 -13.89
CA THR A 157 21.46 16.43 -12.83
C THR A 157 22.87 16.41 -13.42
N ASP A 158 23.06 15.77 -14.56
CA ASP A 158 24.35 15.71 -15.24
C ASP A 158 24.73 17.05 -15.89
N THR A 159 23.78 17.94 -16.14
CA THR A 159 24.04 19.25 -16.74
C THR A 159 24.29 20.38 -15.75
N ILE A 160 24.07 20.15 -14.46
CA ILE A 160 24.26 21.17 -13.40
C ILE A 160 25.68 21.10 -12.78
N ASN A 161 26.44 20.08 -13.08
CA ASN A 161 27.82 19.96 -12.69
C ASN A 161 28.76 20.54 -13.75
#